data_f58a37d8192518c9e49a23bce76a2ab3
#
_entry.id   f58a37d8192518c9e49a23bce76a2ab3
#
_cell.length_a   1.000
_cell.length_b   1.000
_cell.length_c   1.000
_cell.angle_alpha   90.00
_cell.angle_beta   90.00
_cell.angle_gamma   90.00
#
_symmetry.space_group_name_H-M   'P 1'
#
loop_
_entity.id
_entity.type
_entity.pdbx_description
1 polymer ?
#
loop_
_entity_poly.entity_id
_entity_poly.type
_entity_poly.pdbx_seq_one_letter_code
_entity_poly.pdbx_strand_id
1 'polypeptide(L)'
;MVCVPGSSRYVGKKIFNSSRKLGSCLLSSVAKAVNKRSHGTIRSDYYTTINWAKIPTMILECGFLTNSTEDRQLNSVSYQKKLAKGIADGVDKYFK
;
A
#
# COMPACT_ATOMS: atom_id res chain seq x y z
N MET A 1 0.06 -3.95 4.98
CA MET A 1 1.02 -2.91 5.35
C MET A 1 1.43 -2.14 4.12
N VAL A 2 1.65 -0.86 4.25
CA VAL A 2 2.15 -0.01 3.15
C VAL A 2 3.46 0.64 3.55
N CYS A 3 4.34 0.86 2.56
CA CYS A 3 5.58 1.61 2.73
C CYS A 3 5.49 2.90 1.91
N VAL A 4 5.79 4.03 2.54
CA VAL A 4 5.75 5.35 1.93
C VAL A 4 7.07 6.09 2.18
N PRO A 5 7.34 7.20 1.45
CA PRO A 5 8.55 7.98 1.71
C PRO A 5 8.64 8.42 3.17
N GLY A 6 9.84 8.31 3.74
CA GLY A 6 10.09 8.72 5.13
C GLY A 6 10.20 10.23 5.30
N SER A 7 10.57 10.93 4.23
CA SER A 7 10.75 12.39 4.24
C SER A 7 10.60 12.95 2.84
N SER A 8 10.61 14.27 2.74
CA SER A 8 10.64 14.95 1.44
C SER A 8 12.05 15.11 0.86
N ARG A 9 13.07 14.53 1.51
CA ARG A 9 14.48 14.68 1.14
C ARG A 9 14.79 14.27 -0.30
N TYR A 10 14.22 13.13 -0.74
CA TYR A 10 14.50 12.58 -2.06
C TYR A 10 13.39 12.82 -3.08
N VAL A 11 12.13 12.93 -2.63
CA VAL A 11 10.97 12.96 -3.52
C VAL A 11 10.32 14.34 -3.64
N GLY A 12 10.75 15.30 -2.85
CA GLY A 12 10.08 16.59 -2.78
C GLY A 12 8.79 16.55 -1.97
N LYS A 13 8.35 17.71 -1.51
CA LYS A 13 7.24 17.84 -0.57
C LYS A 13 5.90 17.38 -1.16
N LYS A 14 5.64 17.75 -2.42
CA LYS A 14 4.38 17.40 -3.09
C LYS A 14 4.22 15.88 -3.26
N ILE A 15 5.26 15.21 -3.77
CA ILE A 15 5.26 13.76 -3.95
C ILE A 15 5.22 13.04 -2.61
N PHE A 16 5.94 13.53 -1.63
CA PHE A 16 5.91 13.01 -0.26
C PHE A 16 4.49 12.99 0.31
N ASN A 17 3.80 14.13 0.27
CA ASN A 17 2.44 14.24 0.81
C ASN A 17 1.44 13.39 0.02
N SER A 18 1.53 13.40 -1.31
CA SER A 18 0.64 12.63 -2.18
C SER A 18 0.84 11.12 -1.99
N SER A 19 2.09 10.67 -1.86
CA SER A 19 2.40 9.25 -1.62
C SER A 19 1.84 8.76 -0.29
N ARG A 20 1.92 9.59 0.75
CA ARG A 20 1.36 9.26 2.06
C ARG A 20 -0.16 9.17 2.01
N LYS A 21 -0.81 10.09 1.29
CA LYS A 21 -2.25 10.06 1.09
C LYS A 21 -2.68 8.80 0.34
N LEU A 22 -1.98 8.46 -0.74
CA LEU A 22 -2.24 7.25 -1.52
C LEU A 22 -2.08 6.00 -0.66
N GLY A 23 -1.00 5.90 0.11
CA GLY A 23 -0.75 4.78 1.01
C GLY A 23 -1.87 4.62 2.04
N SER A 24 -2.33 5.71 2.63
CA SER A 24 -3.42 5.68 3.61
C SER A 24 -4.73 5.22 2.99
N CYS A 25 -5.07 5.71 1.80
CA CYS A 25 -6.28 5.31 1.08
C CYS A 25 -6.26 3.81 0.73
N LEU A 26 -5.13 3.32 0.23
CA LEU A 26 -4.98 1.91 -0.12
C LEU A 26 -5.01 1.01 1.13
N LEU A 27 -4.31 1.41 2.18
CA LEU A 27 -4.26 0.63 3.41
C LEU A 27 -5.66 0.40 3.98
N SER A 28 -6.47 1.46 4.12
CA SER A 28 -7.82 1.35 4.67
C SER A 28 -8.76 0.57 3.76
N SER A 29 -8.72 0.82 2.45
CA SER A 29 -9.62 0.15 1.49
C SER A 29 -9.29 -1.33 1.32
N VAL A 30 -8.01 -1.69 1.27
CA VAL A 30 -7.57 -3.08 1.17
C VAL A 30 -7.92 -3.85 2.45
N ALA A 31 -7.62 -3.28 3.62
CA ALA A 31 -7.95 -3.92 4.90
C ALA A 31 -9.44 -4.21 5.00
N LYS A 32 -10.29 -3.27 4.58
CA LYS A 32 -11.74 -3.45 4.56
C LYS A 32 -12.17 -4.54 3.57
N ALA A 33 -11.61 -4.53 2.36
CA ALA A 33 -11.99 -5.46 1.30
C ALA A 33 -11.68 -6.91 1.66
N VAL A 34 -10.53 -7.16 2.29
CA VAL A 34 -10.11 -8.51 2.70
C VAL A 34 -10.55 -8.86 4.12
N ASN A 35 -11.21 -7.93 4.80
CA ASN A 35 -11.70 -8.09 6.18
C ASN A 35 -10.58 -8.52 7.14
N LYS A 36 -9.44 -7.85 7.06
CA LYS A 36 -8.28 -8.11 7.90
C LYS A 36 -7.79 -6.83 8.58
N ARG A 37 -7.15 -7.03 9.73
CA ARG A 37 -6.49 -5.95 10.42
C ARG A 37 -5.29 -5.46 9.62
N SER A 38 -5.18 -4.13 9.48
CA SER A 38 -4.03 -3.50 8.88
C SER A 38 -2.81 -3.59 9.79
N HIS A 39 -1.64 -3.81 9.21
CA HIS A 39 -0.36 -3.78 9.92
C HIS A 39 0.28 -2.39 9.94
N GLY A 40 -0.41 -1.39 9.41
CA GLY A 40 0.01 -0.01 9.49
C GLY A 40 0.87 0.48 8.33
N THR A 41 1.48 1.62 8.56
CA THR A 41 2.29 2.32 7.57
C THR A 41 3.74 2.39 8.04
N ILE A 42 4.68 2.05 7.16
CA ILE A 42 6.11 2.25 7.37
C ILE A 42 6.56 3.42 6.51
N ARG A 43 7.28 4.35 7.12
CA ARG A 43 7.94 5.47 6.43
C ARG A 43 9.42 5.14 6.32
N SER A 44 9.96 5.21 5.11
CA SER A 44 11.36 4.85 4.91
C SER A 44 11.95 5.56 3.70
N ASP A 45 13.20 5.99 3.84
CA ASP A 45 14.00 6.55 2.75
C ASP A 45 14.96 5.50 2.16
N TYR A 46 14.79 4.23 2.49
CA TYR A 46 15.70 3.16 2.05
C TYR A 46 15.28 2.49 0.74
N TYR A 47 14.07 2.77 0.24
CA TYR A 47 13.59 2.14 -0.99
C TYR A 47 13.88 3.02 -2.20
N THR A 48 14.75 2.56 -3.08
CA THR A 48 15.15 3.31 -4.29
C THR A 48 13.94 3.66 -5.16
N THR A 49 13.01 2.74 -5.34
CA THR A 49 11.79 2.96 -6.12
C THR A 49 11.00 4.15 -5.60
N ILE A 50 10.91 4.30 -4.29
CA ILE A 50 10.20 5.40 -3.64
C ILE A 50 11.02 6.69 -3.73
N ASN A 51 12.32 6.61 -3.45
CA ASN A 51 13.21 7.78 -3.37
C ASN A 51 13.34 8.52 -4.70
N TRP A 52 13.27 7.80 -5.81
CA TRP A 52 13.43 8.38 -7.15
C TRP A 52 12.09 8.57 -7.87
N ALA A 53 10.98 8.43 -7.17
CA ALA A 53 9.66 8.58 -7.77
C ALA A 53 9.37 10.02 -8.14
N LYS A 54 8.82 10.21 -9.34
CA LYS A 54 8.37 11.52 -9.84
C LYS A 54 6.85 11.66 -9.80
N ILE A 55 6.17 10.61 -9.37
CA ILE A 55 4.72 10.58 -9.17
C ILE A 55 4.44 9.97 -7.80
N PRO A 56 3.22 10.12 -7.25
CA PRO A 56 2.87 9.47 -5.99
C PRO A 56 3.11 7.96 -6.06
N THR A 57 3.85 7.44 -5.09
CA THR A 57 4.31 6.05 -5.09
C THR A 57 4.26 5.48 -3.68
N MET A 58 3.84 4.23 -3.58
CA MET A 58 3.86 3.47 -2.33
C MET A 58 4.06 1.99 -2.63
N ILE A 59 4.47 1.23 -1.64
CA ILE A 59 4.61 -0.22 -1.73
C ILE A 59 3.53 -0.85 -0.85
N LEU A 60 2.71 -1.72 -1.42
CA LEU A 60 1.69 -2.47 -0.70
C LEU A 60 2.19 -3.88 -0.43
N GLU A 61 2.30 -4.24 0.84
CA GLU A 61 2.63 -5.60 1.26
C GLU A 61 1.35 -6.32 1.65
N CYS A 62 1.00 -7.37 0.90
CA CYS A 62 -0.28 -8.04 0.98
C CYS A 62 -0.32 -9.21 1.97
N GLY A 63 0.83 -9.64 2.49
CA GLY A 63 0.93 -10.73 3.46
C GLY A 63 2.36 -11.21 3.59
N PHE A 64 2.58 -12.10 4.55
CA PHE A 64 3.89 -12.67 4.80
C PHE A 64 3.93 -14.11 4.30
N LEU A 65 4.84 -14.43 3.38
CA LEU A 65 5.00 -15.77 2.82
C LEU A 65 5.38 -16.82 3.86
N THR A 66 5.96 -16.39 4.98
CA THR A 66 6.29 -17.27 6.11
C THR A 66 5.07 -17.69 6.92
N ASN A 67 3.92 -17.03 6.73
CA ASN A 67 2.65 -17.38 7.38
C ASN A 67 1.86 -18.29 6.44
N SER A 68 1.67 -19.56 6.80
CA SER A 68 1.02 -20.54 5.93
C SER A 68 -0.44 -20.19 5.61
N THR A 69 -1.15 -19.54 6.52
CA THR A 69 -2.54 -19.10 6.28
C THR A 69 -2.57 -17.97 5.27
N GLU A 70 -1.71 -16.96 5.42
CA GLU A 70 -1.63 -15.84 4.50
C GLU A 70 -1.16 -16.28 3.12
N ASP A 71 -0.20 -17.20 3.06
CA ASP A 71 0.28 -17.77 1.79
C ASP A 71 -0.84 -18.47 1.04
N ARG A 72 -1.63 -19.30 1.72
CA ARG A 72 -2.79 -19.95 1.11
C ARG A 72 -3.83 -18.96 0.63
N GLN A 73 -4.09 -17.89 1.39
CA GLN A 73 -5.02 -16.85 0.99
C GLN A 73 -4.56 -16.12 -0.27
N LEU A 74 -3.28 -15.78 -0.35
CA LEU A 74 -2.71 -15.13 -1.53
C LEU A 74 -2.80 -16.00 -2.78
N ASN A 75 -2.83 -17.32 -2.62
CA ASN A 75 -3.00 -18.26 -3.72
C ASN A 75 -4.46 -18.54 -4.07
N SER A 76 -5.41 -18.00 -3.31
CA SER A 76 -6.84 -18.16 -3.56
C SER A 76 -7.33 -17.11 -4.56
N VAL A 77 -8.04 -17.55 -5.62
CA VAL A 77 -8.62 -16.63 -6.61
C VAL A 77 -9.64 -15.70 -5.96
N SER A 78 -10.46 -16.21 -5.05
CA SER A 78 -11.44 -15.41 -4.31
C SER A 78 -10.77 -14.29 -3.51
N TYR A 79 -9.69 -14.60 -2.81
CA TYR A 79 -8.93 -13.62 -2.02
C TYR A 79 -8.26 -12.58 -2.94
N GLN A 80 -7.67 -13.03 -4.04
CA GLN A 80 -7.04 -12.15 -5.02
C GLN A 80 -8.04 -11.14 -5.61
N LYS A 81 -9.27 -11.58 -5.87
CA LYS A 81 -10.34 -10.68 -6.36
C LYS A 81 -10.71 -9.62 -5.32
N LYS A 82 -10.83 -10.01 -4.06
CA LYS A 82 -11.09 -9.07 -2.96
C LYS A 82 -9.95 -8.07 -2.81
N LEU A 83 -8.72 -8.53 -2.89
CA LEU A 83 -7.53 -7.69 -2.81
C LEU A 83 -7.50 -6.68 -3.96
N ALA A 84 -7.74 -7.13 -5.20
CA ALA A 84 -7.79 -6.27 -6.38
C ALA A 84 -8.89 -5.21 -6.25
N LYS A 85 -10.07 -5.57 -5.75
CA LYS A 85 -11.15 -4.62 -5.50
C LYS A 85 -10.75 -3.58 -4.47
N GLY A 86 -10.12 -3.99 -3.39
CA GLY A 86 -9.63 -3.08 -2.36
C GLY A 86 -8.61 -2.08 -2.89
N ILE A 87 -7.69 -2.54 -3.74
CA ILE A 87 -6.71 -1.67 -4.39
C ILE A 87 -7.41 -0.66 -5.29
N ALA A 88 -8.34 -1.11 -6.14
CA ALA A 88 -9.10 -0.23 -7.03
C ALA A 88 -9.90 0.81 -6.26
N ASP A 89 -10.58 0.40 -5.19
CA ASP A 89 -11.36 1.30 -4.34
C ASP A 89 -10.46 2.34 -3.65
N GLY A 90 -9.26 1.92 -3.23
CA GLY A 90 -8.29 2.81 -2.60
C GLY A 90 -7.75 3.86 -3.56
N VAL A 91 -7.45 3.48 -4.79
CA VAL A 91 -7.01 4.41 -5.84
C VAL A 91 -8.13 5.39 -6.18
N ASP A 92 -9.36 4.90 -6.32
CA ASP A 92 -10.53 5.74 -6.58
C ASP A 92 -10.75 6.77 -5.46
N LYS A 93 -10.64 6.32 -4.22
CA LYS A 93 -10.74 7.20 -3.05
C LYS A 93 -9.65 8.27 -3.04
N TYR A 94 -8.45 7.92 -3.47
CA TYR A 94 -7.34 8.88 -3.54
C TYR A 94 -7.64 10.04 -4.49
N PHE A 95 -8.31 9.77 -5.62
CA PHE A 95 -8.61 10.77 -6.64
C PHE A 95 -9.91 11.55 -6.39
N LYS A 96 -10.61 11.25 -5.31
CA LYS A 96 -11.85 12.00 -4.94
C LYS A 96 -11.61 13.21 -4.06
#